data_67f34f66cec3c80eb8cfae409ec44486
#
_entry.id   67f34f66cec3c80eb8cfae409ec44486
#
_cell.length_a   1.000
_cell.length_b   1.000
_cell.length_c   1.000
_cell.angle_alpha   90.00
_cell.angle_beta   90.00
_cell.angle_gamma   90.00
#
_symmetry.space_group_name_H-M   'P 1'
#
loop_
_entity.id
_entity.type
_entity.pdbx_description
1 polymer ?
#
loop_
_entity_poly.entity_id
_entity_poly.type
_entity_poly.pdbx_seq_one_letter_code
_entity_poly.pdbx_strand_id
1 'polypeptide(L)'
;MGFGYSGLTFGEIVFNTGMVGYTETLTDPSYSGQIVTLTYPLVGNYGVPDPTLKADGLSKFFESDKIQVRGLVVHELSLLASHWNLTLTLDEWLYNEKIQGISGIDTRELTKKLRESGVMMSALAVSENEIDENDVKNKLKSAPNYNNEKFMNSVSTKQVEKFGNESENVVLIDTGTKNAIIRNIHEIGYKIVKVPWNTSIEEILKHKPKGVVISNGPGDPQNCPETISTAKSLIEKNIPTLGICLGAQILAIAGGAQTYKLKYGHRGQNKPCVNLDNNQVYVTSQNHGYCINPDSLNNSKFDLWFSNVDDKTVEGIKHQNKKCIAVQFHPEASPGPYDCKFIFDELKNIMEEGKTGKT
;
A
#
# COMPACT_ATOMS: atom_id res chain seq x y z
N MET A 1 12.38 8.53 24.24
CA MET A 1 11.40 8.02 25.23
C MET A 1 10.52 6.99 24.53
N GLY A 2 10.34 5.80 25.17
CA GLY A 2 9.40 4.79 24.68
C GLY A 2 7.95 5.22 24.91
N PHE A 3 7.03 4.79 24.04
CA PHE A 3 5.59 4.94 24.17
C PHE A 3 4.87 3.76 23.49
N GLY A 4 3.56 3.67 23.65
CA GLY A 4 2.80 2.50 23.23
C GLY A 4 3.07 1.28 24.13
N TYR A 5 3.17 0.10 23.54
CA TYR A 5 3.28 -1.16 24.28
C TYR A 5 4.73 -1.53 24.60
N SER A 6 5.00 -1.96 25.84
CA SER A 6 6.32 -2.49 26.21
C SER A 6 6.59 -3.82 25.52
N GLY A 7 7.76 -3.93 24.86
CA GLY A 7 8.12 -5.14 24.14
C GLY A 7 9.31 -4.94 23.20
N LEU A 8 9.61 -5.98 22.42
CA LEU A 8 10.68 -6.00 21.43
C LEU A 8 10.08 -6.45 20.10
N THR A 9 10.30 -5.65 19.05
CA THR A 9 9.87 -5.99 17.68
C THR A 9 11.03 -5.86 16.70
N PHE A 10 10.93 -6.58 15.59
CA PHE A 10 11.89 -6.55 14.48
C PHE A 10 11.17 -6.23 13.18
N GLY A 11 11.79 -5.43 12.32
CA GLY A 11 11.24 -5.09 11.02
C GLY A 11 12.21 -4.33 10.15
N GLU A 12 11.89 -4.23 8.87
CA GLU A 12 12.63 -3.34 7.98
C GLU A 12 12.31 -1.89 8.34
N ILE A 13 13.33 -1.11 8.75
CA ILE A 13 13.11 0.30 9.05
C ILE A 13 13.02 1.11 7.76
N VAL A 14 11.95 1.88 7.66
CA VAL A 14 11.64 2.75 6.52
C VAL A 14 11.27 4.15 7.01
N PHE A 15 11.27 5.13 6.11
CA PHE A 15 10.80 6.47 6.43
C PHE A 15 9.66 6.91 5.51
N ASN A 16 8.76 7.73 6.03
CA ASN A 16 7.67 8.36 5.29
C ASN A 16 7.77 9.89 5.47
N THR A 17 7.70 10.63 4.36
CA THR A 17 7.80 12.09 4.33
C THR A 17 6.45 12.81 4.35
N GLY A 18 5.34 12.08 4.52
CA GLY A 18 4.00 12.65 4.68
C GLY A 18 3.90 13.54 5.92
N MET A 19 3.23 14.66 5.79
CA MET A 19 3.06 15.64 6.88
C MET A 19 1.81 15.35 7.71
N VAL A 20 0.85 14.59 7.16
CA VAL A 20 -0.44 14.27 7.77
C VAL A 20 -0.80 12.81 7.51
N GLY A 21 -1.85 12.31 8.16
CA GLY A 21 -2.39 10.98 7.88
C GLY A 21 -1.58 9.85 8.52
N TYR A 22 -1.08 10.06 9.73
CA TYR A 22 -0.39 8.96 10.42
C TYR A 22 -1.36 7.80 10.74
N THR A 23 -2.63 8.05 10.94
CA THR A 23 -3.65 7.00 11.19
C THR A 23 -3.83 6.11 9.98
N GLU A 24 -3.91 6.70 8.79
CA GLU A 24 -3.99 6.00 7.51
C GLU A 24 -2.67 5.27 7.22
N THR A 25 -1.53 5.92 7.44
CA THR A 25 -0.21 5.32 7.28
C THR A 25 -0.02 4.07 8.16
N LEU A 26 -0.38 4.17 9.45
CA LEU A 26 -0.19 3.05 10.39
C LEU A 26 -1.13 1.87 10.11
N THR A 27 -2.27 2.10 9.46
CA THR A 27 -3.25 1.07 9.11
C THR A 27 -3.15 0.58 7.65
N ASP A 28 -2.22 1.12 6.84
CA ASP A 28 -1.97 0.65 5.47
C ASP A 28 -1.27 -0.71 5.49
N PRO A 29 -1.91 -1.78 4.96
CA PRO A 29 -1.32 -3.13 4.93
C PRO A 29 0.04 -3.21 4.22
N SER A 30 0.36 -2.27 3.31
CA SER A 30 1.65 -2.23 2.63
C SER A 30 2.84 -1.98 3.56
N TYR A 31 2.61 -1.51 4.80
CA TYR A 31 3.64 -1.39 5.83
C TYR A 31 3.83 -2.65 6.69
N SER A 32 3.12 -3.74 6.44
CA SER A 32 3.31 -4.97 7.21
C SER A 32 4.77 -5.42 7.18
N GLY A 33 5.30 -5.76 8.36
CA GLY A 33 6.70 -6.13 8.52
C GLY A 33 7.68 -4.95 8.70
N GLN A 34 7.22 -3.71 8.66
CA GLN A 34 8.08 -2.52 8.69
C GLN A 34 7.97 -1.74 10.00
N ILE A 35 9.09 -1.13 10.42
CA ILE A 35 9.17 -0.10 11.46
C ILE A 35 9.19 1.24 10.72
N VAL A 36 8.17 2.06 10.94
CA VAL A 36 7.98 3.31 10.19
C VAL A 36 8.55 4.50 10.96
N THR A 37 9.41 5.25 10.30
CA THR A 37 9.90 6.56 10.77
C THR A 37 9.10 7.66 10.10
N LEU A 38 8.39 8.47 10.85
CA LEU A 38 7.72 9.67 10.33
C LEU A 38 8.70 10.84 10.41
N THR A 39 8.97 11.48 9.27
CA THR A 39 9.95 12.58 9.20
C THR A 39 9.37 13.91 9.64
N TYR A 40 8.03 14.05 9.67
CA TYR A 40 7.39 15.23 10.22
C TYR A 40 7.65 15.29 11.73
N PRO A 41 8.09 16.45 12.27
CA PRO A 41 8.66 16.49 13.61
C PRO A 41 7.65 16.20 14.72
N LEU A 42 6.40 16.65 14.61
CA LEU A 42 5.36 16.48 15.63
C LEU A 42 4.30 15.50 15.14
N VAL A 43 4.07 14.42 15.89
CA VAL A 43 3.10 13.37 15.57
C VAL A 43 2.17 13.14 16.77
N GLY A 44 0.91 12.77 16.53
CA GLY A 44 -0.09 12.54 17.56
C GLY A 44 -0.93 13.78 17.93
N ASN A 45 -0.66 14.93 17.34
CA ASN A 45 -1.28 16.21 17.65
C ASN A 45 -2.80 16.30 17.39
N TYR A 46 -3.35 15.49 16.47
CA TYR A 46 -4.79 15.41 16.25
C TYR A 46 -5.42 14.11 16.81
N GLY A 47 -4.63 13.30 17.52
CA GLY A 47 -5.10 12.06 18.13
C GLY A 47 -5.53 11.00 17.11
N VAL A 48 -6.37 10.10 17.54
CA VAL A 48 -6.87 8.97 16.77
C VAL A 48 -8.39 8.97 16.83
N PRO A 49 -9.10 8.87 15.69
CA PRO A 49 -10.56 8.73 15.66
C PRO A 49 -10.98 7.37 16.21
N ASP A 50 -12.28 7.22 16.49
CA ASP A 50 -12.82 5.96 17.02
C ASP A 50 -12.56 4.79 16.04
N PRO A 51 -11.75 3.79 16.45
CA PRO A 51 -11.41 2.65 15.61
C PRO A 51 -12.59 1.69 15.39
N THR A 52 -13.65 1.79 16.19
CA THR A 52 -14.81 0.91 16.10
C THR A 52 -15.85 1.38 15.06
N LEU A 53 -15.78 2.66 14.66
CA LEU A 53 -16.73 3.23 13.70
C LEU A 53 -16.54 2.63 12.31
N LYS A 54 -17.62 2.04 11.80
CA LYS A 54 -17.69 1.48 10.45
C LYS A 54 -18.73 2.20 9.59
N ALA A 55 -18.43 2.26 8.29
CA ALA A 55 -19.36 2.69 7.25
C ALA A 55 -19.30 1.64 6.12
N ASP A 56 -20.47 1.14 5.71
CA ASP A 56 -20.60 0.11 4.67
C ASP A 56 -19.74 -1.15 4.93
N GLY A 57 -19.58 -1.53 6.21
CA GLY A 57 -18.79 -2.68 6.65
C GLY A 57 -17.28 -2.43 6.75
N LEU A 58 -16.79 -1.25 6.35
CA LEU A 58 -15.39 -0.85 6.40
C LEU A 58 -15.13 0.08 7.57
N SER A 59 -13.90 0.09 8.11
CA SER A 59 -13.50 1.15 9.04
C SER A 59 -13.67 2.52 8.37
N LYS A 60 -14.26 3.46 9.09
CA LYS A 60 -14.59 4.79 8.54
C LYS A 60 -13.35 5.65 8.27
N PHE A 61 -12.32 5.52 9.10
CA PHE A 61 -11.19 6.44 9.14
C PHE A 61 -9.85 5.77 8.85
N PHE A 62 -9.80 4.44 8.82
CA PHE A 62 -8.58 3.67 8.66
C PHE A 62 -8.56 2.90 7.36
N GLU A 63 -7.37 2.53 6.92
CA GLU A 63 -7.17 1.78 5.69
C GLU A 63 -7.27 0.27 5.87
N SER A 64 -7.28 -0.21 7.12
CA SER A 64 -7.61 -1.58 7.51
C SER A 64 -8.13 -1.62 8.96
N ASP A 65 -8.57 -2.78 9.44
CA ASP A 65 -9.19 -2.93 10.77
C ASP A 65 -8.18 -2.93 11.94
N LYS A 66 -6.86 -2.81 11.69
CA LYS A 66 -5.80 -2.82 12.72
C LYS A 66 -4.58 -2.02 12.29
N ILE A 67 -3.68 -1.74 13.23
CA ILE A 67 -2.34 -1.25 12.91
C ILE A 67 -1.54 -2.35 12.19
N GLN A 68 -0.89 -2.00 11.08
CA GLN A 68 -0.13 -2.91 10.23
C GLN A 68 1.38 -2.81 10.44
N VAL A 69 1.86 -1.66 10.90
CA VAL A 69 3.29 -1.45 11.17
C VAL A 69 3.73 -2.27 12.39
N ARG A 70 5.00 -2.66 12.43
CA ARG A 70 5.60 -3.33 13.58
C ARG A 70 6.07 -2.37 14.66
N GLY A 71 6.28 -1.10 14.33
CA GLY A 71 6.70 -0.09 15.28
C GLY A 71 6.73 1.29 14.64
N LEU A 72 6.79 2.30 15.50
CA LEU A 72 6.75 3.72 15.11
C LEU A 72 7.93 4.48 15.70
N VAL A 73 8.63 5.25 14.86
CA VAL A 73 9.72 6.14 15.26
C VAL A 73 9.34 7.57 14.92
N VAL A 74 9.36 8.46 15.90
CA VAL A 74 9.00 9.88 15.74
C VAL A 74 10.04 10.79 16.39
N HIS A 75 10.14 12.02 15.92
CA HIS A 75 10.95 13.04 16.56
C HIS A 75 10.28 13.47 17.87
N GLU A 76 9.04 13.92 17.79
CA GLU A 76 8.26 14.37 18.96
C GLU A 76 6.86 13.74 18.94
N LEU A 77 6.49 13.12 20.06
CA LEU A 77 5.13 12.70 20.33
C LEU A 77 4.38 13.83 21.00
N SER A 78 3.26 14.27 20.42
CA SER A 78 2.40 15.26 21.04
C SER A 78 1.77 14.70 22.32
N LEU A 79 2.02 15.37 23.44
CA LEU A 79 1.41 15.03 24.73
C LEU A 79 -0.04 15.54 24.84
N LEU A 80 -0.40 16.53 23.99
CA LEU A 80 -1.75 17.10 23.93
C LEU A 80 -2.29 16.92 22.51
N ALA A 81 -3.30 16.08 22.40
CA ALA A 81 -4.04 15.93 21.16
C ALA A 81 -5.31 16.78 21.19
N SER A 82 -5.61 17.45 20.07
CA SER A 82 -6.82 18.27 19.93
C SER A 82 -7.36 18.18 18.50
N HIS A 83 -8.53 17.59 18.37
CA HIS A 83 -9.25 17.48 17.11
C HIS A 83 -10.72 17.12 17.38
N TRP A 84 -11.64 17.59 16.51
CA TRP A 84 -13.07 17.31 16.67
C TRP A 84 -13.43 15.81 16.64
N ASN A 85 -12.57 14.99 16.03
CA ASN A 85 -12.76 13.54 15.88
C ASN A 85 -11.83 12.72 16.79
N LEU A 86 -11.21 13.35 17.77
CA LEU A 86 -10.32 12.69 18.74
C LEU A 86 -11.11 11.77 19.67
N THR A 87 -10.70 10.52 19.77
CA THR A 87 -11.22 9.54 20.72
C THR A 87 -10.10 8.97 21.60
N LEU A 88 -8.93 8.72 21.01
CA LEU A 88 -7.75 8.19 21.70
C LEU A 88 -6.53 9.06 21.39
N THR A 89 -5.56 9.06 22.31
CA THR A 89 -4.21 9.52 21.98
C THR A 89 -3.50 8.48 21.12
N LEU A 90 -2.44 8.88 20.42
CA LEU A 90 -1.62 7.95 19.64
C LEU A 90 -0.95 6.90 20.54
N ASP A 91 -0.52 7.28 21.73
CA ASP A 91 0.07 6.39 22.73
C ASP A 91 -0.91 5.29 23.18
N GLU A 92 -2.12 5.68 23.59
CA GLU A 92 -3.19 4.74 23.96
C GLU A 92 -3.54 3.78 22.84
N TRP A 93 -3.61 4.28 21.59
CA TRP A 93 -3.93 3.44 20.43
C TRP A 93 -2.84 2.40 20.18
N LEU A 94 -1.56 2.82 20.16
CA LEU A 94 -0.43 1.89 20.01
C LEU A 94 -0.40 0.87 21.15
N TYR A 95 -0.67 1.31 22.41
CA TYR A 95 -0.72 0.42 23.55
C TYR A 95 -1.80 -0.66 23.39
N ASN A 96 -3.01 -0.27 22.98
CA ASN A 96 -4.13 -1.18 22.79
C ASN A 96 -3.86 -2.21 21.66
N GLU A 97 -3.20 -1.79 20.59
CA GLU A 97 -2.82 -2.63 19.46
C GLU A 97 -1.48 -3.38 19.66
N LYS A 98 -0.84 -3.23 20.84
CA LYS A 98 0.44 -3.84 21.21
C LYS A 98 1.61 -3.47 20.30
N ILE A 99 1.66 -2.23 19.86
CA ILE A 99 2.70 -1.69 18.99
C ILE A 99 3.68 -0.83 19.80
N GLN A 100 4.98 -1.01 19.53
CA GLN A 100 6.05 -0.24 20.15
C GLN A 100 6.24 1.09 19.44
N GLY A 101 6.47 2.16 20.21
CA GLY A 101 6.81 3.48 19.70
C GLY A 101 8.03 4.08 20.41
N ILE A 102 8.83 4.87 19.69
CA ILE A 102 9.93 5.64 20.28
C ILE A 102 9.89 7.08 19.79
N SER A 103 10.02 8.03 20.72
CA SER A 103 10.13 9.47 20.47
C SER A 103 11.47 10.01 20.94
N GLY A 104 11.82 11.24 20.52
CA GLY A 104 13.10 11.87 20.84
C GLY A 104 14.25 11.43 19.92
N ILE A 105 13.92 10.86 18.76
CA ILE A 105 14.90 10.46 17.76
C ILE A 105 15.10 11.58 16.74
N ASP A 106 16.35 11.84 16.35
CA ASP A 106 16.62 12.67 15.17
C ASP A 106 16.20 11.93 13.90
N THR A 107 14.92 12.05 13.56
CA THR A 107 14.34 11.40 12.39
C THR A 107 14.91 11.94 11.08
N ARG A 108 15.42 13.18 11.06
CA ARG A 108 16.12 13.76 9.90
C ARG A 108 17.45 13.04 9.65
N GLU A 109 18.26 12.87 10.68
CA GLU A 109 19.56 12.19 10.55
C GLU A 109 19.36 10.71 10.24
N LEU A 110 18.37 10.05 10.86
CA LEU A 110 17.99 8.67 10.54
C LEU A 110 17.57 8.54 9.06
N THR A 111 16.78 9.49 8.56
CA THR A 111 16.34 9.50 7.14
C THR A 111 17.53 9.64 6.19
N LYS A 112 18.50 10.52 6.48
CA LYS A 112 19.73 10.64 5.68
C LYS A 112 20.49 9.32 5.65
N LYS A 113 20.68 8.69 6.80
CA LYS A 113 21.34 7.40 6.91
C LYS A 113 20.64 6.30 6.09
N LEU A 114 19.30 6.24 6.12
CA LEU A 114 18.52 5.30 5.32
C LEU A 114 18.61 5.61 3.81
N ARG A 115 18.70 6.88 3.41
CA ARG A 115 18.94 7.24 2.01
C ARG A 115 20.33 6.86 1.52
N GLU A 116 21.33 6.99 2.37
CA GLU A 116 22.73 6.65 2.04
C GLU A 116 23.00 5.15 2.05
N SER A 117 22.48 4.42 3.04
CA SER A 117 22.77 2.99 3.25
C SER A 117 21.70 2.06 2.70
N GLY A 118 20.50 2.57 2.41
CA GLY A 118 19.31 1.78 2.09
C GLY A 118 18.52 1.40 3.34
N VAL A 119 17.32 0.87 3.11
CA VAL A 119 16.49 0.29 4.18
C VAL A 119 17.16 -0.98 4.73
N MET A 120 16.97 -1.25 6.01
CA MET A 120 17.63 -2.36 6.69
C MET A 120 16.76 -2.96 7.78
N MET A 121 17.05 -4.20 8.16
CA MET A 121 16.46 -4.81 9.36
C MET A 121 16.85 -4.04 10.62
N SER A 122 15.89 -3.83 11.48
CA SER A 122 16.04 -3.07 12.72
C SER A 122 15.26 -3.73 13.86
N ALA A 123 15.65 -3.40 15.08
CA ALA A 123 14.94 -3.75 16.32
C ALA A 123 14.46 -2.48 16.99
N LEU A 124 13.24 -2.52 17.54
CA LEU A 124 12.68 -1.48 18.39
C LEU A 124 12.26 -2.11 19.71
N ALA A 125 12.84 -1.64 20.81
CA ALA A 125 12.58 -2.13 22.15
C ALA A 125 12.04 -1.00 23.03
N VAL A 126 10.96 -1.27 23.75
CA VAL A 126 10.35 -0.39 24.76
C VAL A 126 10.25 -1.18 26.06
N SER A 127 10.84 -0.69 27.15
CA SER A 127 10.85 -1.34 28.44
C SER A 127 10.93 -0.32 29.58
N GLU A 128 10.31 -0.63 30.70
CA GLU A 128 10.50 0.09 31.95
C GLU A 128 11.83 -0.27 32.67
N ASN A 129 12.39 -1.43 32.28
CA ASN A 129 13.66 -1.92 32.80
C ASN A 129 14.81 -1.61 31.84
N GLU A 130 16.03 -1.73 32.34
CA GLU A 130 17.23 -1.61 31.52
C GLU A 130 17.20 -2.62 30.36
N ILE A 131 17.57 -2.16 29.17
CA ILE A 131 17.59 -2.97 27.94
C ILE A 131 19.04 -3.44 27.69
N ASP A 132 19.24 -4.76 27.66
CA ASP A 132 20.52 -5.34 27.21
C ASP A 132 20.62 -5.20 25.69
N GLU A 133 21.39 -4.22 25.24
CA GLU A 133 21.64 -3.98 23.82
C GLU A 133 22.30 -5.18 23.11
N ASN A 134 23.14 -5.97 23.78
CA ASN A 134 23.80 -7.10 23.18
C ASN A 134 22.82 -8.25 22.92
N ASP A 135 21.87 -8.48 23.85
CA ASP A 135 20.79 -9.43 23.66
C ASP A 135 19.91 -9.01 22.47
N VAL A 136 19.50 -7.73 22.40
CA VAL A 136 18.71 -7.19 21.28
C VAL A 136 19.44 -7.34 19.95
N LYS A 137 20.74 -7.01 19.90
CA LYS A 137 21.57 -7.18 18.68
C LYS A 137 21.70 -8.64 18.24
N ASN A 138 21.82 -9.56 19.19
CA ASN A 138 21.91 -11.00 18.89
C ASN A 138 20.57 -11.54 18.36
N LYS A 139 19.46 -11.14 18.95
CA LYS A 139 18.11 -11.48 18.49
C LYS A 139 17.82 -10.89 17.10
N LEU A 140 18.26 -9.67 16.82
CA LEU A 140 18.12 -9.06 15.48
C LEU A 140 18.85 -9.86 14.40
N LYS A 141 20.07 -10.39 14.68
CA LYS A 141 20.81 -11.22 13.71
C LYS A 141 20.08 -12.50 13.33
N SER A 142 19.26 -13.04 14.24
CA SER A 142 18.45 -14.25 14.01
C SER A 142 17.02 -13.96 13.54
N ALA A 143 16.61 -12.69 13.49
CA ALA A 143 15.28 -12.30 13.05
C ALA A 143 15.08 -12.60 11.54
N PRO A 144 13.87 -13.01 11.11
CA PRO A 144 13.56 -13.21 9.69
C PRO A 144 13.82 -11.93 8.88
N ASN A 145 14.44 -12.10 7.71
CA ASN A 145 14.64 -10.98 6.81
C ASN A 145 13.32 -10.61 6.13
N TYR A 146 13.01 -9.31 6.04
CA TYR A 146 11.80 -8.78 5.42
C TYR A 146 11.54 -9.35 4.02
N ASN A 147 12.58 -9.48 3.19
CA ASN A 147 12.43 -9.96 1.81
C ASN A 147 11.96 -11.42 1.72
N ASN A 148 12.17 -12.20 2.79
CA ASN A 148 11.79 -13.62 2.85
C ASN A 148 10.44 -13.85 3.52
N GLU A 149 9.80 -12.80 4.08
CA GLU A 149 8.51 -12.93 4.74
C GLU A 149 7.36 -13.07 3.72
N LYS A 150 6.44 -13.97 4.02
CA LYS A 150 5.25 -14.25 3.20
C LYS A 150 4.04 -13.49 3.76
N PHE A 151 3.94 -12.21 3.44
CA PHE A 151 2.93 -11.32 4.01
C PHE A 151 1.49 -11.63 3.58
N MET A 152 1.28 -12.21 2.40
CA MET A 152 -0.06 -12.44 1.84
C MET A 152 -1.00 -13.16 2.81
N ASN A 153 -0.48 -14.13 3.56
CA ASN A 153 -1.27 -14.87 4.54
C ASN A 153 -1.74 -14.04 5.75
N SER A 154 -1.10 -12.90 6.03
CA SER A 154 -1.43 -12.03 7.17
C SER A 154 -2.26 -10.80 6.79
N VAL A 155 -2.19 -10.37 5.52
CA VAL A 155 -2.85 -9.15 5.05
C VAL A 155 -4.07 -9.41 4.17
N SER A 156 -4.12 -10.54 3.46
CA SER A 156 -5.23 -10.91 2.59
C SER A 156 -6.41 -11.48 3.38
N THR A 157 -7.62 -11.21 2.90
CA THR A 157 -8.84 -11.88 3.39
C THR A 157 -8.72 -13.41 3.26
N LYS A 158 -9.42 -14.13 4.13
CA LYS A 158 -9.46 -15.60 4.11
C LYS A 158 -10.68 -16.17 3.37
N GLN A 159 -11.64 -15.32 3.09
CA GLN A 159 -12.91 -15.70 2.46
C GLN A 159 -13.38 -14.58 1.54
N VAL A 160 -14.35 -14.92 0.69
CA VAL A 160 -14.98 -13.93 -0.19
C VAL A 160 -15.82 -12.96 0.64
N GLU A 161 -15.55 -11.67 0.47
CA GLU A 161 -16.30 -10.57 1.09
C GLU A 161 -16.99 -9.75 0.00
N LYS A 162 -18.14 -9.15 0.33
CA LYS A 162 -18.92 -8.37 -0.64
C LYS A 162 -19.28 -7.01 -0.05
N PHE A 163 -19.11 -5.95 -0.85
CA PHE A 163 -19.41 -4.57 -0.47
C PHE A 163 -20.27 -3.94 -1.57
N GLY A 164 -21.33 -3.21 -1.17
CA GLY A 164 -22.28 -2.59 -2.09
C GLY A 164 -23.39 -3.56 -2.56
N ASN A 165 -24.42 -2.98 -3.20
CA ASN A 165 -25.63 -3.69 -3.67
C ASN A 165 -25.89 -3.51 -5.18
N GLU A 166 -24.94 -2.92 -5.92
CA GLU A 166 -25.04 -2.66 -7.35
C GLU A 166 -25.20 -3.96 -8.13
N SER A 167 -25.83 -3.87 -9.33
CA SER A 167 -26.07 -5.03 -10.17
C SER A 167 -24.81 -5.59 -10.83
N GLU A 168 -23.86 -4.72 -11.18
CA GLU A 168 -22.59 -5.07 -11.80
C GLU A 168 -21.48 -5.06 -10.74
N ASN A 169 -20.50 -5.93 -10.88
CA ASN A 169 -19.44 -6.05 -9.89
C ASN A 169 -18.02 -5.98 -10.48
N VAL A 170 -17.10 -5.53 -9.65
CA VAL A 170 -15.65 -5.64 -9.83
C VAL A 170 -15.15 -6.68 -8.83
N VAL A 171 -14.32 -7.62 -9.29
CA VAL A 171 -13.59 -8.50 -8.39
C VAL A 171 -12.30 -7.82 -7.95
N LEU A 172 -12.07 -7.78 -6.64
CA LEU A 172 -10.88 -7.21 -6.01
C LEU A 172 -10.03 -8.34 -5.42
N ILE A 173 -8.88 -8.61 -6.03
CA ILE A 173 -7.90 -9.57 -5.51
C ILE A 173 -7.16 -8.88 -4.38
N ASP A 174 -7.31 -9.43 -3.18
CA ASP A 174 -6.79 -8.83 -1.94
C ASP A 174 -5.35 -9.26 -1.66
N THR A 175 -4.42 -8.41 -2.01
CA THR A 175 -2.99 -8.54 -1.68
C THR A 175 -2.57 -7.65 -0.50
N GLY A 176 -3.54 -7.12 0.24
CA GLY A 176 -3.36 -6.15 1.33
C GLY A 176 -4.06 -4.83 1.01
N THR A 177 -5.35 -4.94 0.71
CA THR A 177 -6.18 -3.85 0.21
C THR A 177 -6.39 -2.75 1.24
N LYS A 178 -6.13 -1.49 0.84
CA LYS A 178 -6.59 -0.31 1.56
C LYS A 178 -8.10 -0.12 1.36
N ASN A 179 -8.80 0.23 2.45
CA ASN A 179 -10.24 0.49 2.42
C ASN A 179 -10.63 1.58 1.42
N ALA A 180 -9.77 2.56 1.19
CA ALA A 180 -10.01 3.61 0.20
C ALA A 180 -10.14 3.06 -1.23
N ILE A 181 -9.48 1.97 -1.60
CA ILE A 181 -9.67 1.31 -2.91
C ILE A 181 -11.12 0.82 -3.05
N ILE A 182 -11.64 0.16 -2.01
CA ILE A 182 -13.03 -0.33 -2.00
C ILE A 182 -14.01 0.84 -2.14
N ARG A 183 -13.78 1.93 -1.39
CA ARG A 183 -14.63 3.14 -1.46
C ARG A 183 -14.63 3.76 -2.87
N ASN A 184 -13.46 3.89 -3.51
CA ASN A 184 -13.36 4.47 -4.85
C ASN A 184 -14.00 3.57 -5.93
N ILE A 185 -13.90 2.23 -5.84
CA ILE A 185 -14.62 1.33 -6.75
C ILE A 185 -16.14 1.47 -6.55
N HIS A 186 -16.60 1.64 -5.32
CA HIS A 186 -18.00 1.88 -5.04
C HIS A 186 -18.49 3.23 -5.60
N GLU A 187 -17.69 4.30 -5.45
CA GLU A 187 -17.97 5.63 -6.00
C GLU A 187 -18.20 5.62 -7.53
N ILE A 188 -17.47 4.78 -8.27
CA ILE A 188 -17.68 4.63 -9.73
C ILE A 188 -18.87 3.74 -10.11
N GLY A 189 -19.62 3.23 -9.12
CA GLY A 189 -20.91 2.56 -9.30
C GLY A 189 -20.86 1.04 -9.42
N TYR A 190 -19.87 0.37 -8.82
CA TYR A 190 -19.77 -1.10 -8.86
C TYR A 190 -19.79 -1.70 -7.46
N LYS A 191 -20.48 -2.84 -7.32
CA LYS A 191 -20.33 -3.74 -6.19
C LYS A 191 -18.96 -4.39 -6.21
N ILE A 192 -18.37 -4.59 -5.05
CA ILE A 192 -17.07 -5.23 -4.91
C ILE A 192 -17.24 -6.66 -4.41
N VAL A 193 -16.56 -7.59 -5.07
CA VAL A 193 -16.36 -8.96 -4.61
C VAL A 193 -14.86 -9.11 -4.30
N LYS A 194 -14.50 -8.94 -3.03
CA LYS A 194 -13.13 -9.06 -2.55
C LYS A 194 -12.82 -10.54 -2.34
N VAL A 195 -11.74 -11.01 -2.95
CA VAL A 195 -11.34 -12.42 -2.94
C VAL A 195 -9.90 -12.56 -2.41
N PRO A 196 -9.51 -13.71 -1.84
CA PRO A 196 -8.14 -13.97 -1.41
C PRO A 196 -7.13 -13.80 -2.54
N TRP A 197 -5.88 -13.44 -2.18
CA TRP A 197 -4.77 -13.19 -3.11
C TRP A 197 -4.46 -14.35 -4.06
N ASN A 198 -4.68 -15.59 -3.63
CA ASN A 198 -4.40 -16.82 -4.38
C ASN A 198 -5.60 -17.39 -5.13
N THR A 199 -6.67 -16.60 -5.31
CA THR A 199 -7.88 -17.03 -6.02
C THR A 199 -7.58 -17.28 -7.49
N SER A 200 -8.00 -18.44 -8.02
CA SER A 200 -7.78 -18.81 -9.41
C SER A 200 -8.66 -18.03 -10.38
N ILE A 201 -8.25 -17.98 -11.66
CA ILE A 201 -9.03 -17.30 -12.71
C ILE A 201 -10.42 -17.93 -12.87
N GLU A 202 -10.55 -19.25 -12.73
CA GLU A 202 -11.83 -19.98 -12.85
C GLU A 202 -12.80 -19.54 -11.75
N GLU A 203 -12.30 -19.34 -10.53
CA GLU A 203 -13.11 -18.85 -9.41
C GLU A 203 -13.53 -17.40 -9.58
N ILE A 204 -12.61 -16.54 -10.04
CA ILE A 204 -12.91 -15.13 -10.38
C ILE A 204 -14.03 -15.06 -11.42
N LEU A 205 -13.97 -15.85 -12.48
CA LEU A 205 -14.96 -15.84 -13.56
C LEU A 205 -16.35 -16.31 -13.14
N LYS A 206 -16.47 -17.12 -12.07
CA LYS A 206 -17.79 -17.48 -11.50
C LYS A 206 -18.57 -16.27 -11.01
N HIS A 207 -17.88 -15.21 -10.61
CA HIS A 207 -18.51 -13.94 -10.20
C HIS A 207 -18.95 -13.06 -11.37
N LYS A 208 -18.63 -13.41 -12.64
CA LYS A 208 -18.96 -12.66 -13.85
C LYS A 208 -18.58 -11.16 -13.74
N PRO A 209 -17.32 -10.84 -13.40
CA PRO A 209 -16.93 -9.47 -13.15
C PRO A 209 -16.93 -8.63 -14.44
N LYS A 210 -17.24 -7.33 -14.31
CA LYS A 210 -17.03 -6.33 -15.37
C LYS A 210 -15.55 -5.98 -15.52
N GLY A 211 -14.82 -6.00 -14.41
CA GLY A 211 -13.38 -5.82 -14.35
C GLY A 211 -12.80 -6.43 -13.08
N VAL A 212 -11.49 -6.45 -13.02
CA VAL A 212 -10.73 -6.96 -11.88
C VAL A 212 -9.75 -5.88 -11.42
N VAL A 213 -9.63 -5.72 -10.10
CA VAL A 213 -8.57 -4.90 -9.49
C VAL A 213 -7.63 -5.81 -8.73
N ILE A 214 -6.31 -5.67 -8.95
CA ILE A 214 -5.29 -6.28 -8.11
C ILE A 214 -4.78 -5.18 -7.18
N SER A 215 -4.97 -5.36 -5.87
CA SER A 215 -4.76 -4.30 -4.90
C SER A 215 -3.27 -4.01 -4.62
N ASN A 216 -3.04 -3.00 -3.80
CA ASN A 216 -1.76 -2.76 -3.14
C ASN A 216 -1.41 -3.88 -2.15
N GLY A 217 -0.18 -3.85 -1.62
CA GLY A 217 0.24 -4.80 -0.59
C GLY A 217 1.73 -4.73 -0.26
N PRO A 218 2.16 -5.45 0.79
CA PRO A 218 3.54 -5.50 1.25
C PRO A 218 4.38 -6.55 0.52
N GLY A 219 5.70 -6.37 0.59
CA GLY A 219 6.67 -7.38 0.24
C GLY A 219 7.13 -7.36 -1.22
N ASP A 220 7.80 -8.43 -1.62
CA ASP A 220 8.30 -8.65 -2.97
C ASP A 220 7.18 -9.25 -3.84
N PRO A 221 6.85 -8.66 -5.01
CA PRO A 221 5.84 -9.22 -5.91
C PRO A 221 6.14 -10.65 -6.37
N GLN A 222 7.41 -11.06 -6.40
CA GLN A 222 7.81 -12.43 -6.73
C GLN A 222 7.29 -13.47 -5.73
N ASN A 223 6.91 -13.06 -4.52
CA ASN A 223 6.33 -13.91 -3.49
C ASN A 223 4.82 -14.17 -3.69
N CYS A 224 4.24 -13.73 -4.82
CA CYS A 224 2.82 -13.89 -5.16
C CYS A 224 2.61 -14.71 -6.45
N PRO A 225 3.20 -15.91 -6.60
CA PRO A 225 3.19 -16.66 -7.86
C PRO A 225 1.76 -17.01 -8.33
N GLU A 226 0.83 -17.30 -7.41
CA GLU A 226 -0.57 -17.60 -7.72
C GLU A 226 -1.26 -16.36 -8.32
N THR A 227 -1.07 -15.18 -7.72
CA THR A 227 -1.63 -13.93 -8.23
C THR A 227 -1.02 -13.56 -9.59
N ILE A 228 0.29 -13.79 -9.79
CA ILE A 228 0.95 -13.59 -11.09
C ILE A 228 0.34 -14.50 -12.16
N SER A 229 0.11 -15.78 -11.85
CA SER A 229 -0.53 -16.73 -12.77
C SER A 229 -1.95 -16.30 -13.15
N THR A 230 -2.74 -15.86 -12.15
CA THR A 230 -4.09 -15.31 -12.36
C THR A 230 -4.04 -14.03 -13.20
N ALA A 231 -3.12 -13.11 -12.92
CA ALA A 231 -2.92 -11.88 -13.68
C ALA A 231 -2.58 -12.16 -15.16
N LYS A 232 -1.72 -13.15 -15.45
CA LYS A 232 -1.43 -13.59 -16.80
C LYS A 232 -2.69 -14.07 -17.53
N SER A 233 -3.52 -14.86 -16.86
CA SER A 233 -4.79 -15.34 -17.41
C SER A 233 -5.79 -14.21 -17.66
N LEU A 234 -5.84 -13.19 -16.79
CA LEU A 234 -6.67 -11.98 -16.99
C LEU A 234 -6.26 -11.23 -18.25
N ILE A 235 -4.95 -11.02 -18.45
CA ILE A 235 -4.40 -10.38 -19.65
C ILE A 235 -4.75 -11.19 -20.91
N GLU A 236 -4.50 -12.50 -20.91
CA GLU A 236 -4.78 -13.39 -22.04
C GLU A 236 -6.26 -13.37 -22.44
N LYS A 237 -7.16 -13.43 -21.45
CA LYS A 237 -8.63 -13.39 -21.65
C LYS A 237 -9.17 -11.99 -21.93
N ASN A 238 -8.33 -10.95 -21.93
CA ASN A 238 -8.71 -9.56 -22.13
C ASN A 238 -9.78 -9.07 -21.15
N ILE A 239 -9.69 -9.49 -19.90
CA ILE A 239 -10.56 -9.00 -18.81
C ILE A 239 -10.08 -7.59 -18.43
N PRO A 240 -10.96 -6.57 -18.38
CA PRO A 240 -10.59 -5.25 -17.89
C PRO A 240 -9.94 -5.33 -16.52
N THR A 241 -8.68 -4.86 -16.41
CA THR A 241 -7.89 -5.05 -15.18
C THR A 241 -7.11 -3.79 -14.83
N LEU A 242 -7.20 -3.40 -13.54
CA LEU A 242 -6.38 -2.35 -12.93
C LEU A 242 -5.46 -2.97 -11.87
N GLY A 243 -4.15 -2.68 -11.94
CA GLY A 243 -3.20 -2.98 -10.88
C GLY A 243 -2.81 -1.72 -10.11
N ILE A 244 -2.82 -1.79 -8.77
CA ILE A 244 -2.42 -0.67 -7.90
C ILE A 244 -1.22 -1.09 -7.05
N CYS A 245 -0.12 -0.33 -7.11
CA CYS A 245 1.11 -0.51 -6.35
C CYS A 245 1.69 -1.93 -6.52
N LEU A 246 1.55 -2.83 -5.55
CA LEU A 246 1.94 -4.24 -5.68
C LEU A 246 1.21 -4.91 -6.88
N GLY A 247 -0.06 -4.60 -7.09
CA GLY A 247 -0.84 -5.09 -8.23
C GLY A 247 -0.27 -4.65 -9.58
N ALA A 248 0.30 -3.45 -9.67
CA ALA A 248 0.99 -2.98 -10.87
C ALA A 248 2.26 -3.79 -11.15
N GLN A 249 3.02 -4.08 -10.12
CA GLN A 249 4.23 -4.91 -10.22
C GLN A 249 3.89 -6.34 -10.65
N ILE A 250 2.83 -6.92 -10.07
CA ILE A 250 2.31 -8.26 -10.45
C ILE A 250 1.87 -8.30 -11.91
N LEU A 251 1.12 -7.29 -12.37
CA LEU A 251 0.72 -7.19 -13.78
C LEU A 251 1.92 -7.03 -14.73
N ALA A 252 2.91 -6.22 -14.35
CA ALA A 252 4.14 -6.07 -15.12
C ALA A 252 4.87 -7.41 -15.28
N ILE A 253 5.04 -8.17 -14.19
CA ILE A 253 5.67 -9.51 -14.22
C ILE A 253 4.84 -10.47 -15.08
N ALA A 254 3.52 -10.48 -14.93
CA ALA A 254 2.61 -11.31 -15.73
C ALA A 254 2.70 -11.01 -17.23
N GLY A 255 3.02 -9.77 -17.62
CA GLY A 255 3.24 -9.33 -18.98
C GLY A 255 4.67 -9.48 -19.49
N GLY A 256 5.59 -10.02 -18.69
CA GLY A 256 6.97 -10.32 -19.06
C GLY A 256 8.02 -9.30 -18.63
N ALA A 257 7.63 -8.24 -17.90
CA ALA A 257 8.57 -7.30 -17.32
C ALA A 257 9.23 -7.83 -16.02
N GLN A 258 10.20 -7.12 -15.52
CA GLN A 258 10.91 -7.43 -14.28
C GLN A 258 10.73 -6.33 -13.25
N THR A 259 10.90 -6.67 -11.99
CA THR A 259 10.91 -5.72 -10.87
C THR A 259 12.22 -5.76 -10.13
N TYR A 260 12.54 -4.67 -9.42
CA TYR A 260 13.74 -4.57 -8.59
C TYR A 260 13.44 -3.81 -7.30
N LYS A 261 14.22 -4.06 -6.26
CA LYS A 261 14.10 -3.35 -4.98
C LYS A 261 14.81 -2.01 -5.06
N LEU A 262 14.10 -0.94 -4.73
CA LEU A 262 14.68 0.40 -4.58
C LEU A 262 15.54 0.47 -3.32
N LYS A 263 16.54 1.32 -3.32
CA LYS A 263 17.46 1.48 -2.18
C LYS A 263 16.74 1.87 -0.89
N TYR A 264 15.77 2.77 -0.97
CA TYR A 264 14.97 3.22 0.18
C TYR A 264 13.48 3.35 -0.12
N GLY A 265 13.06 3.13 -1.37
CA GLY A 265 11.67 3.19 -1.79
C GLY A 265 11.09 4.60 -1.85
N HIS A 266 9.84 4.68 -2.31
CA HIS A 266 9.06 5.92 -2.30
C HIS A 266 7.96 5.82 -1.24
N ARG A 267 7.99 6.70 -0.23
CA ARG A 267 6.97 6.80 0.81
C ARG A 267 6.72 8.26 1.14
N GLY A 268 5.55 8.74 0.78
CA GLY A 268 5.15 10.14 0.97
C GLY A 268 3.97 10.53 0.10
N GLN A 269 3.50 11.76 0.28
CA GLN A 269 2.28 12.29 -0.33
C GLN A 269 2.58 13.40 -1.37
N ASN A 270 3.83 13.57 -1.75
CA ASN A 270 4.30 14.67 -2.59
C ASN A 270 5.21 14.20 -3.73
N LYS A 271 4.90 13.05 -4.31
CA LYS A 271 5.71 12.47 -5.39
C LYS A 271 5.15 12.87 -6.75
N PRO A 272 5.88 13.70 -7.54
CA PRO A 272 5.39 14.14 -8.83
C PRO A 272 5.56 13.04 -9.89
N CYS A 273 4.47 12.73 -10.59
CA CYS A 273 4.46 11.77 -11.70
C CYS A 273 3.93 12.44 -12.96
N VAL A 274 4.62 12.29 -14.08
CA VAL A 274 4.17 12.78 -15.38
C VAL A 274 3.42 11.68 -16.12
N ASN A 275 2.21 12.01 -16.59
CA ASN A 275 1.46 11.19 -17.52
C ASN A 275 1.98 11.45 -18.94
N LEU A 276 2.50 10.42 -19.61
CA LEU A 276 3.13 10.53 -20.91
C LEU A 276 2.13 10.68 -22.07
N ASP A 277 0.84 10.39 -21.87
CA ASP A 277 -0.18 10.59 -22.90
C ASP A 277 -0.51 12.07 -23.11
N ASN A 278 -0.44 12.88 -22.04
CA ASN A 278 -0.85 14.31 -22.07
C ASN A 278 0.20 15.28 -21.52
N ASN A 279 1.34 14.78 -21.05
CA ASN A 279 2.43 15.55 -20.43
C ASN A 279 2.01 16.35 -19.17
N GLN A 280 0.91 15.99 -18.53
CA GLN A 280 0.51 16.59 -17.25
C GLN A 280 1.24 15.94 -16.09
N VAL A 281 1.63 16.76 -15.10
CA VAL A 281 2.24 16.32 -13.86
C VAL A 281 1.19 16.29 -12.76
N TYR A 282 1.10 15.15 -12.07
CA TYR A 282 0.22 14.93 -10.94
C TYR A 282 1.05 14.72 -9.68
N VAL A 283 0.57 15.23 -8.55
CA VAL A 283 1.15 14.91 -7.25
C VAL A 283 0.52 13.63 -6.74
N THR A 284 1.35 12.65 -6.38
CA THR A 284 0.89 11.32 -6.01
C THR A 284 1.26 10.94 -4.58
N SER A 285 0.43 10.09 -3.96
CA SER A 285 0.75 9.35 -2.75
C SER A 285 1.43 8.04 -3.12
N GLN A 286 2.54 7.71 -2.46
CA GLN A 286 3.31 6.50 -2.74
C GLN A 286 3.75 5.80 -1.46
N ASN A 287 3.74 4.47 -1.49
CA ASN A 287 4.27 3.61 -0.44
C ASN A 287 4.73 2.28 -1.04
N HIS A 288 5.93 2.26 -1.61
CA HIS A 288 6.49 1.04 -2.20
C HIS A 288 8.01 0.97 -2.06
N GLY A 289 8.52 -0.24 -1.91
CA GLY A 289 9.95 -0.54 -1.86
C GLY A 289 10.47 -1.20 -3.14
N TYR A 290 9.58 -1.67 -4.00
CA TYR A 290 9.91 -2.28 -5.30
C TYR A 290 9.37 -1.42 -6.44
N CYS A 291 10.00 -1.52 -7.61
CA CYS A 291 9.62 -0.79 -8.82
C CYS A 291 9.77 -1.70 -10.05
N ILE A 292 9.03 -1.37 -11.11
CA ILE A 292 9.15 -2.03 -12.41
C ILE A 292 10.45 -1.56 -13.07
N ASN A 293 11.25 -2.48 -13.60
CA ASN A 293 12.47 -2.15 -14.31
C ASN A 293 12.13 -1.57 -15.70
N PRO A 294 12.46 -0.30 -15.99
CA PRO A 294 12.13 0.34 -17.26
C PRO A 294 12.73 -0.38 -18.47
N ASP A 295 13.94 -0.91 -18.35
CA ASP A 295 14.61 -1.62 -19.47
C ASP A 295 13.87 -2.90 -19.85
N SER A 296 13.19 -3.54 -18.90
CA SER A 296 12.42 -4.76 -19.14
C SER A 296 11.09 -4.52 -19.84
N LEU A 297 10.57 -3.29 -19.85
CA LEU A 297 9.33 -2.96 -20.57
C LEU A 297 9.47 -3.17 -22.08
N ASN A 298 10.65 -2.93 -22.65
CA ASN A 298 10.92 -3.15 -24.10
C ASN A 298 10.66 -4.59 -24.55
N ASN A 299 10.77 -5.55 -23.63
CA ASN A 299 10.53 -6.98 -23.88
C ASN A 299 9.17 -7.45 -23.33
N SER A 300 8.37 -6.55 -22.77
CA SER A 300 7.04 -6.81 -22.24
C SER A 300 5.96 -6.40 -23.24
N LYS A 301 4.71 -6.65 -22.86
CA LYS A 301 3.53 -6.22 -23.64
C LYS A 301 2.95 -4.89 -23.13
N PHE A 302 3.70 -4.17 -22.31
CA PHE A 302 3.27 -2.92 -21.71
C PHE A 302 4.09 -1.73 -22.20
N ASP A 303 3.42 -0.62 -22.41
CA ASP A 303 4.01 0.69 -22.65
C ASP A 303 4.07 1.48 -21.34
N LEU A 304 5.07 2.36 -21.23
CA LEU A 304 5.20 3.28 -20.11
C LEU A 304 4.10 4.34 -20.21
N TRP A 305 3.32 4.48 -19.14
CA TRP A 305 2.23 5.45 -19.05
C TRP A 305 2.54 6.62 -18.11
N PHE A 306 3.04 6.31 -16.90
CA PHE A 306 3.49 7.33 -15.94
C PHE A 306 4.95 7.12 -15.58
N SER A 307 5.68 8.24 -15.43
CA SER A 307 7.07 8.25 -14.96
C SER A 307 7.23 9.23 -13.80
N ASN A 308 8.00 8.87 -12.80
CA ASN A 308 8.37 9.78 -11.72
C ASN A 308 9.21 10.94 -12.28
N VAL A 309 8.91 12.17 -11.87
CA VAL A 309 9.62 13.36 -12.36
C VAL A 309 11.04 13.44 -11.80
N ASP A 310 11.24 12.98 -10.55
CA ASP A 310 12.49 13.13 -9.82
C ASP A 310 13.56 12.12 -10.28
N ASP A 311 13.21 10.84 -10.36
CA ASP A 311 14.18 9.75 -10.58
C ASP A 311 13.86 8.85 -11.79
N LYS A 312 12.80 9.17 -12.54
CA LYS A 312 12.39 8.48 -13.77
C LYS A 312 11.96 7.01 -13.59
N THR A 313 11.66 6.61 -12.36
CA THR A 313 11.07 5.29 -12.11
C THR A 313 9.73 5.14 -12.83
N VAL A 314 9.38 3.88 -13.15
CA VAL A 314 8.09 3.54 -13.78
C VAL A 314 6.98 3.69 -12.75
N GLU A 315 6.03 4.57 -13.04
CA GLU A 315 4.91 4.88 -12.15
C GLU A 315 3.55 4.46 -12.73
N GLY A 316 3.51 4.04 -13.97
CA GLY A 316 2.33 3.48 -14.59
C GLY A 316 2.63 2.82 -15.93
N ILE A 317 1.85 1.80 -16.26
CA ILE A 317 1.96 1.04 -17.49
C ILE A 317 0.57 0.78 -18.09
N LYS A 318 0.49 0.73 -19.42
CA LYS A 318 -0.70 0.32 -20.17
C LYS A 318 -0.35 -0.84 -21.12
N HIS A 319 -1.21 -1.84 -21.17
CA HIS A 319 -1.00 -2.93 -22.12
C HIS A 319 -1.32 -2.48 -23.55
N GLN A 320 -0.43 -2.78 -24.51
CA GLN A 320 -0.50 -2.33 -25.90
C GLN A 320 -1.81 -2.68 -26.62
N ASN A 321 -2.40 -3.82 -26.34
CA ASN A 321 -3.54 -4.36 -27.10
C ASN A 321 -4.65 -4.95 -26.21
N LYS A 322 -4.57 -4.80 -24.88
CA LYS A 322 -5.53 -5.40 -23.95
C LYS A 322 -6.04 -4.36 -22.96
N LYS A 323 -7.20 -4.61 -22.39
CA LYS A 323 -7.85 -3.77 -21.39
C LYS A 323 -7.19 -3.89 -20.01
N CYS A 324 -5.91 -3.56 -19.95
CA CYS A 324 -5.11 -3.71 -18.73
C CYS A 324 -4.25 -2.47 -18.52
N ILE A 325 -4.46 -1.82 -17.38
CA ILE A 325 -3.73 -0.63 -16.94
C ILE A 325 -3.22 -0.83 -15.52
N ALA A 326 -2.13 -0.16 -15.16
CA ALA A 326 -1.61 -0.24 -13.81
C ALA A 326 -0.86 1.02 -13.41
N VAL A 327 -0.92 1.36 -12.12
CA VAL A 327 -0.21 2.49 -11.53
C VAL A 327 0.55 2.05 -10.28
N GLN A 328 1.78 2.54 -10.14
CA GLN A 328 2.63 2.26 -8.98
C GLN A 328 2.24 3.09 -7.77
N PHE A 329 1.78 4.31 -7.99
CA PHE A 329 1.26 5.19 -6.94
C PHE A 329 -0.14 4.76 -6.47
N HIS A 330 -0.64 5.39 -5.41
CA HIS A 330 -1.95 5.14 -4.80
C HIS A 330 -2.99 6.15 -5.31
N PRO A 331 -3.80 5.82 -6.33
CA PRO A 331 -4.82 6.73 -6.87
C PRO A 331 -5.99 6.94 -5.89
N GLU A 332 -6.20 6.01 -4.97
CA GLU A 332 -7.19 6.09 -3.90
C GLU A 332 -6.81 7.12 -2.83
N ALA A 333 -5.56 7.60 -2.85
CA ALA A 333 -5.01 8.54 -1.88
C ALA A 333 -5.09 8.02 -0.43
N SER A 334 -5.84 8.73 0.44
CA SER A 334 -6.01 8.44 1.86
C SER A 334 -4.69 8.38 2.63
N PRO A 335 -4.26 9.57 3.11
CA PRO A 335 -5.06 10.81 3.28
C PRO A 335 -5.15 11.75 2.07
N GLY A 336 -4.33 11.65 1.08
CA GLY A 336 -4.26 12.53 -0.10
C GLY A 336 -2.88 12.48 -0.74
N PRO A 337 -2.63 13.22 -1.85
CA PRO A 337 -3.54 14.04 -2.63
C PRO A 337 -4.53 13.25 -3.48
N TYR A 338 -5.61 13.91 -3.94
CA TYR A 338 -6.68 13.27 -4.70
C TYR A 338 -6.56 13.45 -6.22
N ASP A 339 -5.46 13.99 -6.69
CA ASP A 339 -5.22 14.38 -8.09
C ASP A 339 -5.34 13.19 -9.05
N CYS A 340 -5.12 11.97 -8.58
CA CYS A 340 -5.10 10.76 -9.41
C CYS A 340 -6.37 9.89 -9.29
N LYS A 341 -7.45 10.36 -8.66
CA LYS A 341 -8.72 9.61 -8.59
C LYS A 341 -9.27 9.20 -9.95
N PHE A 342 -9.00 9.96 -11.00
CA PHE A 342 -9.42 9.66 -12.37
C PHE A 342 -8.95 8.28 -12.89
N ILE A 343 -7.97 7.65 -12.26
CA ILE A 343 -7.55 6.28 -12.59
C ILE A 343 -8.70 5.27 -12.41
N PHE A 344 -9.62 5.51 -11.46
CA PHE A 344 -10.81 4.68 -11.31
C PHE A 344 -11.82 4.95 -12.44
N ASP A 345 -11.90 6.18 -12.96
CA ASP A 345 -12.69 6.48 -14.16
C ASP A 345 -12.08 5.81 -15.40
N GLU A 346 -10.75 5.73 -15.51
CA GLU A 346 -10.08 4.96 -16.58
C GLU A 346 -10.41 3.47 -16.47
N LEU A 347 -10.46 2.89 -15.27
CA LEU A 347 -10.95 1.52 -15.09
C LEU A 347 -12.38 1.38 -15.60
N LYS A 348 -13.27 2.31 -15.24
CA LYS A 348 -14.66 2.32 -15.72
C LYS A 348 -14.71 2.39 -17.24
N ASN A 349 -13.94 3.27 -17.86
CA ASN A 349 -13.88 3.43 -19.31
C ASN A 349 -13.52 2.11 -20.01
N ILE A 350 -12.45 1.44 -19.59
CA ILE A 350 -12.04 0.17 -20.21
C ILE A 350 -13.03 -0.98 -19.96
N MET A 351 -13.83 -0.92 -18.86
CA MET A 351 -14.92 -1.87 -18.62
C MET A 351 -16.14 -1.63 -19.52
N GLU A 352 -16.42 -0.36 -19.87
CA GLU A 352 -17.59 0.03 -20.67
C GLU A 352 -17.30 0.11 -22.17
N GLU A 353 -16.04 0.12 -22.58
CA GLU A 353 -15.65 0.04 -23.99
C GLU A 353 -16.26 -1.18 -24.68
N GLY A 354 -17.11 -0.94 -25.69
CA GLY A 354 -17.89 -1.97 -26.41
C GLY A 354 -19.39 -1.90 -26.15
N LYS A 355 -19.86 -1.09 -25.16
CA LYS A 355 -21.31 -0.80 -24.99
C LYS A 355 -21.79 0.29 -25.99
N THR A 356 -20.88 1.13 -26.51
CA THR A 356 -21.21 2.26 -27.39
C THR A 356 -21.42 1.88 -28.88
N GLY A 357 -21.51 0.61 -29.22
CA GLY A 357 -21.61 0.10 -30.59
C GLY A 357 -22.99 -0.43 -31.00
N LYS A 358 -24.09 -0.08 -30.31
CA LYS A 358 -25.48 -0.40 -30.72
C LYS A 358 -26.44 0.69 -30.25
N THR A 359 -26.50 1.79 -30.98
CA THR A 359 -27.71 2.61 -31.14
C THR A 359 -27.86 2.97 -32.61
#